data_55e0a64be13a395133633c152f2895ef
#
_entry.id   55e0a64be13a395133633c152f2895ef
#
_cell.length_a   1.000
_cell.length_b   1.000
_cell.length_c   1.000
_cell.angle_alpha   90.00
_cell.angle_beta   90.00
_cell.angle_gamma   90.00
#
_symmetry.space_group_name_H-M   'P 1'
#
loop_
_entity.id
_entity.type
_entity.pdbx_description
1 polymer ?
#
loop_
_entity_poly.entity_id
_entity_poly.type
_entity_poly.pdbx_seq_one_letter_code
_entity_poly.pdbx_strand_id
1 'polypeptide(L)'
;MFNALARLRDRFFGDGEDTVSVPVFDGALKPNNLLEEAPIFAELLGLEDLALSTQGVLHAACGNDVLRFDSSGNATVVVSFSAPVQALALFADGGVAVASGGSIHCEGGAAHGKKLEIFEGQSLVGVNALHVAPDGQLLISQGSLKRPYAEWRHDLLEGGHTGRVLAYDTVTNTTRVLAAGLAYCYGVCSDGTTVASGQTERILASESWAHRVSTVNASVKESNKSLTSVASALPGYPARISPAQGGGYWLSVFAGRTQLLEFVLREDDFRDEMMLTVEPRYWIAPALNSGSDFLEPLQGGSVKQMGILKPWAPPRSYGLLVRLNASLEPIFSLHSRVGGKHHGIVAAVEHGGFVYALSKGSGRIVRIALADFNMKGVA
;
A
#
# COMPACT_ATOMS: atom_id res chain seq x y z
N MET A 1 -7.28 -17.25 26.70
CA MET A 1 -6.50 -17.63 27.90
C MET A 1 -5.09 -18.16 27.56
N PHE A 2 -4.90 -18.99 26.53
CA PHE A 2 -3.58 -19.50 26.11
C PHE A 2 -2.62 -18.40 25.59
N ASN A 3 -3.11 -17.39 24.85
CA ASN A 3 -2.29 -16.28 24.34
C ASN A 3 -1.76 -15.34 25.46
N ALA A 4 -2.51 -15.16 26.55
CA ALA A 4 -2.07 -14.31 27.66
C ALA A 4 -0.92 -14.95 28.46
N LEU A 5 -0.95 -16.27 28.63
CA LEU A 5 0.12 -17.02 29.29
C LEU A 5 1.40 -17.11 28.44
N ALA A 6 1.27 -17.23 27.12
CA ALA A 6 2.40 -17.19 26.21
C ALA A 6 3.07 -15.81 26.24
N ARG A 7 2.31 -14.72 26.16
CA ARG A 7 2.80 -13.33 26.27
C ARG A 7 3.48 -13.05 27.62
N LEU A 8 2.91 -13.58 28.74
CA LEU A 8 3.53 -13.46 30.06
C LEU A 8 4.87 -14.20 30.15
N ARG A 9 4.96 -15.38 29.53
CA ARG A 9 6.21 -16.17 29.50
C ARG A 9 7.28 -15.43 28.68
N ASP A 10 6.93 -14.92 27.51
CA ASP A 10 7.83 -14.19 26.62
C ASP A 10 8.33 -12.88 27.26
N ARG A 11 7.46 -12.21 28.04
CA ARG A 11 7.82 -11.00 28.80
C ARG A 11 8.84 -11.25 29.93
N PHE A 12 8.85 -12.47 30.50
CA PHE A 12 9.76 -12.84 31.59
C PHE A 12 11.06 -13.52 31.12
N PHE A 13 11.02 -14.27 30.04
CA PHE A 13 12.13 -15.12 29.61
C PHE A 13 12.80 -14.65 28.32
N GLY A 14 12.21 -13.70 27.58
CA GLY A 14 12.84 -13.10 26.40
C GLY A 14 13.08 -14.04 25.22
N ASP A 15 12.47 -15.24 25.23
CA ASP A 15 12.67 -16.30 24.24
C ASP A 15 11.69 -16.23 23.05
N GLY A 16 10.87 -15.17 22.97
CA GLY A 16 9.80 -15.07 22.00
C GLY A 16 9.97 -13.98 20.96
N GLU A 17 8.95 -13.80 20.14
CA GLU A 17 8.78 -12.76 19.13
C GLU A 17 8.78 -11.31 19.70
N ASP A 18 9.10 -11.16 20.99
CA ASP A 18 9.01 -9.92 21.76
C ASP A 18 10.23 -9.00 21.68
N THR A 19 11.25 -9.36 20.92
CA THR A 19 12.32 -8.40 20.62
C THR A 19 11.77 -7.34 19.68
N VAL A 20 11.65 -6.09 20.17
CA VAL A 20 11.30 -4.91 19.35
C VAL A 20 12.48 -4.62 18.40
N SER A 21 12.74 -5.54 17.49
CA SER A 21 13.76 -5.36 16.45
C SER A 21 13.08 -4.84 15.19
N VAL A 22 13.28 -3.57 14.90
CA VAL A 22 12.89 -2.98 13.62
C VAL A 22 14.06 -3.16 12.66
N PRO A 23 13.87 -3.81 11.51
CA PRO A 23 14.92 -3.91 10.50
C PRO A 23 15.43 -2.53 10.08
N VAL A 24 16.73 -2.41 9.93
CA VAL A 24 17.34 -1.16 9.46
C VAL A 24 17.25 -1.05 7.94
N PHE A 25 17.27 0.19 7.44
CA PHE A 25 17.42 0.44 6.01
C PHE A 25 18.87 0.23 5.62
N ASP A 26 19.21 -0.94 5.09
CA ASP A 26 20.55 -1.30 4.62
C ASP A 26 20.52 -2.05 3.28
N GLY A 27 21.68 -2.38 2.73
CA GLY A 27 21.80 -3.07 1.46
C GLY A 27 21.07 -2.35 0.33
N ALA A 28 20.18 -3.04 -0.36
CA ALA A 28 19.33 -2.51 -1.42
C ALA A 28 18.33 -1.44 -0.92
N LEU A 29 18.07 -1.40 0.39
CA LEU A 29 17.18 -0.43 1.03
C LEU A 29 17.96 0.73 1.68
N LYS A 30 19.23 0.91 1.40
CA LYS A 30 20.04 2.00 1.97
C LYS A 30 19.48 3.36 1.59
N PRO A 31 19.25 4.27 2.57
CA PRO A 31 18.67 5.59 2.33
C PRO A 31 19.47 6.43 1.33
N ASN A 32 18.74 7.09 0.43
CA ASN A 32 19.24 8.03 -0.57
C ASN A 32 18.26 9.21 -0.69
N ASN A 33 18.44 10.08 -1.70
CA ASN A 33 17.56 11.21 -1.97
C ASN A 33 16.90 11.12 -3.35
N LEU A 34 16.90 9.95 -3.99
CA LEU A 34 16.41 9.81 -5.36
C LEU A 34 14.94 10.18 -5.53
N LEU A 35 14.11 9.83 -4.55
CA LEU A 35 12.70 10.21 -4.56
C LEU A 35 12.51 11.69 -4.22
N GLU A 36 13.35 12.25 -3.32
CA GLU A 36 13.31 13.66 -2.95
C GLU A 36 13.67 14.59 -4.11
N GLU A 37 14.61 14.16 -4.96
CA GLU A 37 15.08 14.88 -6.14
C GLU A 37 14.20 14.64 -7.38
N ALA A 38 13.20 13.77 -7.28
CA ALA A 38 12.36 13.40 -8.42
C ALA A 38 11.52 14.58 -8.92
N PRO A 39 11.44 14.79 -10.25
CA PRO A 39 10.57 15.81 -10.83
C PRO A 39 9.10 15.56 -10.51
N ILE A 40 8.38 16.63 -10.15
CA ILE A 40 6.93 16.59 -9.97
C ILE A 40 6.29 16.53 -11.36
N PHE A 41 5.46 15.51 -11.59
CA PHE A 41 4.67 15.36 -12.82
C PHE A 41 3.31 16.07 -12.70
N ALA A 42 2.65 15.90 -11.55
CA ALA A 42 1.39 16.59 -11.24
C ALA A 42 1.27 16.82 -9.73
N GLU A 43 0.54 17.87 -9.34
CA GLU A 43 0.26 18.20 -7.93
C GLU A 43 -1.22 18.51 -7.77
N LEU A 44 -1.94 17.66 -7.03
CA LEU A 44 -3.38 17.73 -6.80
C LEU A 44 -3.70 17.19 -5.40
N LEU A 45 -4.51 17.91 -4.65
CA LEU A 45 -5.03 17.41 -3.36
C LEU A 45 -6.06 16.30 -3.59
N GLY A 46 -6.02 15.28 -2.74
CA GLY A 46 -6.99 14.18 -2.79
C GLY A 46 -6.60 13.02 -3.73
N LEU A 47 -5.35 13.00 -4.23
CA LEU A 47 -4.83 11.85 -4.98
C LEU A 47 -4.77 10.60 -4.08
N GLU A 48 -5.31 9.47 -4.57
CA GLU A 48 -5.47 8.22 -3.83
C GLU A 48 -4.81 7.01 -4.48
N ASP A 49 -4.86 6.90 -5.80
CA ASP A 49 -4.37 5.74 -6.54
C ASP A 49 -3.93 6.10 -7.96
N LEU A 50 -3.12 5.24 -8.59
CA LEU A 50 -2.64 5.35 -9.96
C LEU A 50 -2.88 4.06 -10.74
N ALA A 51 -3.28 4.19 -12.00
CA ALA A 51 -3.32 3.08 -12.94
C ALA A 51 -2.89 3.53 -14.34
N LEU A 52 -2.40 2.57 -15.15
CA LEU A 52 -2.05 2.79 -16.55
C LEU A 52 -3.03 2.05 -17.47
N SER A 53 -3.45 2.71 -18.54
CA SER A 53 -4.11 2.01 -19.63
C SER A 53 -3.13 1.13 -20.39
N THR A 54 -3.63 0.22 -21.22
CA THR A 54 -2.81 -0.61 -22.11
C THR A 54 -1.95 0.22 -23.10
N GLN A 55 -2.36 1.48 -23.37
CA GLN A 55 -1.62 2.42 -24.19
C GLN A 55 -0.64 3.28 -23.38
N GLY A 56 -0.49 3.02 -22.07
CA GLY A 56 0.41 3.77 -21.19
C GLY A 56 -0.09 5.14 -20.76
N VAL A 57 -1.39 5.43 -20.90
CA VAL A 57 -1.98 6.67 -20.41
C VAL A 57 -2.22 6.55 -18.91
N LEU A 58 -1.67 7.54 -18.17
CA LEU A 58 -1.80 7.58 -16.71
C LEU A 58 -3.18 8.06 -16.31
N HIS A 59 -3.78 7.33 -15.37
CA HIS A 59 -5.02 7.69 -14.68
C HIS A 59 -4.78 7.72 -13.17
N ALA A 60 -5.57 8.54 -12.46
CA ALA A 60 -5.53 8.60 -11.01
C ALA A 60 -6.94 8.69 -10.41
N ALA A 61 -7.09 8.14 -9.22
CA ALA A 61 -8.19 8.46 -8.31
C ALA A 61 -7.86 9.76 -7.57
N CYS A 62 -8.76 10.73 -7.58
CA CYS A 62 -8.57 12.03 -6.94
C CYS A 62 -9.90 12.57 -6.41
N GLY A 63 -10.06 12.61 -5.09
CA GLY A 63 -11.35 12.98 -4.51
C GLY A 63 -12.46 12.05 -4.99
N ASN A 64 -13.49 12.61 -5.61
CA ASN A 64 -14.62 11.87 -6.17
C ASN A 64 -14.45 11.48 -7.64
N ASP A 65 -13.30 11.79 -8.24
CA ASP A 65 -13.09 11.71 -9.68
C ASP A 65 -12.03 10.68 -10.06
N VAL A 66 -12.20 10.12 -11.26
CA VAL A 66 -11.13 9.46 -12.00
C VAL A 66 -10.58 10.45 -13.01
N LEU A 67 -9.31 10.73 -12.92
CA LEU A 67 -8.58 11.65 -13.79
C LEU A 67 -7.75 10.89 -14.82
N ARG A 68 -7.59 11.49 -15.99
CA ARG A 68 -6.63 11.09 -17.04
C ARG A 68 -5.62 12.20 -17.24
N PHE A 69 -4.34 11.85 -17.33
CA PHE A 69 -3.25 12.80 -17.55
C PHE A 69 -2.73 12.76 -18.98
N ASP A 70 -2.42 13.92 -19.52
CA ASP A 70 -1.60 14.02 -20.72
C ASP A 70 -0.09 13.90 -20.41
N SER A 71 0.76 13.92 -21.43
CA SER A 71 2.22 13.80 -21.27
C SER A 71 2.87 14.96 -20.50
N SER A 72 2.17 16.08 -20.37
CA SER A 72 2.61 17.29 -19.66
C SER A 72 2.15 17.34 -18.21
N GLY A 73 1.32 16.36 -17.77
CA GLY A 73 0.78 16.31 -16.42
C GLY A 73 -0.54 17.05 -16.23
N ASN A 74 -1.18 17.52 -17.31
CA ASN A 74 -2.50 18.15 -17.20
C ASN A 74 -3.57 17.07 -17.04
N ALA A 75 -4.46 17.27 -16.08
CA ALA A 75 -5.53 16.33 -15.75
C ALA A 75 -6.85 16.69 -16.44
N THR A 76 -7.58 15.66 -16.87
CA THR A 76 -8.99 15.77 -17.31
C THR A 76 -9.83 14.74 -16.59
N VAL A 77 -11.04 15.13 -16.17
CA VAL A 77 -11.99 14.21 -15.52
C VAL A 77 -12.54 13.23 -16.55
N VAL A 78 -12.48 11.94 -16.23
CA VAL A 78 -13.04 10.83 -17.03
C VAL A 78 -14.44 10.48 -16.54
N VAL A 79 -14.59 10.32 -15.24
CA VAL A 79 -15.85 9.98 -14.57
C VAL A 79 -15.83 10.48 -13.13
N SER A 80 -17.00 10.86 -12.61
CA SER A 80 -17.20 11.33 -11.24
C SER A 80 -18.18 10.43 -10.49
N PHE A 81 -17.95 10.26 -9.18
CA PHE A 81 -18.78 9.47 -8.27
C PHE A 81 -19.35 10.34 -7.15
N SER A 82 -20.37 9.84 -6.47
CA SER A 82 -20.99 10.54 -5.33
C SER A 82 -20.19 10.47 -4.03
N ALA A 83 -19.21 9.56 -3.96
CA ALA A 83 -18.33 9.35 -2.82
C ALA A 83 -16.86 9.28 -3.28
N PRO A 84 -15.90 9.47 -2.37
CA PRO A 84 -14.48 9.42 -2.70
C PRO A 84 -14.05 8.11 -3.37
N VAL A 85 -13.22 8.24 -4.40
CA VAL A 85 -12.59 7.12 -5.12
C VAL A 85 -11.34 6.69 -4.36
N GLN A 86 -11.29 5.44 -3.92
CA GLN A 86 -10.23 4.89 -3.07
C GLN A 86 -9.19 4.10 -3.87
N ALA A 87 -9.63 3.42 -4.93
CA ALA A 87 -8.80 2.62 -5.80
C ALA A 87 -9.38 2.57 -7.21
N LEU A 88 -8.53 2.36 -8.22
CA LEU A 88 -8.96 2.17 -9.60
C LEU A 88 -8.10 1.10 -10.29
N ALA A 89 -8.69 0.46 -11.31
CA ALA A 89 -7.97 -0.40 -12.25
C ALA A 89 -8.58 -0.22 -13.64
N LEU A 90 -7.76 -0.38 -14.69
CA LEU A 90 -8.20 -0.22 -16.07
C LEU A 90 -8.30 -1.59 -16.75
N PHE A 91 -9.42 -1.85 -17.41
CA PHE A 91 -9.60 -3.00 -18.28
C PHE A 91 -8.87 -2.79 -19.62
N ALA A 92 -8.53 -3.88 -20.27
CA ALA A 92 -7.81 -3.84 -21.57
C ALA A 92 -8.58 -3.12 -22.68
N ASP A 93 -9.92 -3.10 -22.59
CA ASP A 93 -10.83 -2.44 -23.54
C ASP A 93 -11.08 -0.95 -23.24
N GLY A 94 -10.40 -0.40 -22.24
CA GLY A 94 -10.51 1.00 -21.82
C GLY A 94 -11.58 1.28 -20.77
N GLY A 95 -12.30 0.26 -20.30
CA GLY A 95 -13.19 0.38 -19.14
C GLY A 95 -12.38 0.59 -17.86
N VAL A 96 -13.01 1.14 -16.82
CA VAL A 96 -12.41 1.38 -15.52
C VAL A 96 -13.24 0.72 -14.41
N ALA A 97 -12.57 0.01 -13.51
CA ALA A 97 -13.14 -0.43 -12.23
C ALA A 97 -12.71 0.53 -11.14
N VAL A 98 -13.63 0.92 -10.27
CA VAL A 98 -13.44 1.94 -9.25
C VAL A 98 -14.04 1.48 -7.92
N ALA A 99 -13.28 1.61 -6.85
CA ALA A 99 -13.78 1.44 -5.49
C ALA A 99 -14.25 2.81 -4.95
N SER A 100 -15.54 2.94 -4.67
CA SER A 100 -16.15 4.18 -4.14
C SER A 100 -17.38 3.86 -3.30
N GLY A 101 -17.55 4.53 -2.16
CA GLY A 101 -18.75 4.43 -1.33
C GLY A 101 -19.05 3.01 -0.80
N GLY A 102 -18.02 2.18 -0.59
CA GLY A 102 -18.19 0.79 -0.13
C GLY A 102 -18.65 -0.20 -1.22
N SER A 103 -18.48 0.17 -2.47
CA SER A 103 -18.85 -0.62 -3.65
C SER A 103 -17.76 -0.58 -4.71
N ILE A 104 -17.74 -1.57 -5.61
CA ILE A 104 -16.98 -1.52 -6.85
C ILE A 104 -17.92 -1.17 -7.99
N HIS A 105 -17.55 -0.21 -8.80
CA HIS A 105 -18.27 0.23 -10.00
C HIS A 105 -17.42 0.00 -11.23
N CYS A 106 -18.02 -0.46 -12.32
CA CYS A 106 -17.35 -0.60 -13.61
C CYS A 106 -17.98 0.36 -14.62
N GLU A 107 -17.16 1.24 -15.21
CA GLU A 107 -17.59 2.24 -16.16
C GLU A 107 -16.82 2.11 -17.48
N GLY A 108 -17.54 2.23 -18.58
CA GLY A 108 -16.95 2.01 -19.92
C GLY A 108 -16.62 0.54 -20.21
N GLY A 109 -16.23 0.24 -21.44
CA GLY A 109 -15.87 -1.10 -21.87
C GLY A 109 -16.99 -2.15 -21.74
N ALA A 110 -16.62 -3.41 -21.83
CA ALA A 110 -17.57 -4.55 -21.74
C ALA A 110 -18.17 -4.73 -20.34
N ALA A 111 -17.49 -4.24 -19.30
CA ALA A 111 -17.97 -4.33 -17.93
C ALA A 111 -18.86 -3.14 -17.51
N HIS A 112 -19.19 -2.20 -18.41
CA HIS A 112 -19.97 -1.01 -18.10
C HIS A 112 -21.28 -1.35 -17.36
N GLY A 113 -21.55 -0.60 -16.26
CA GLY A 113 -22.72 -0.78 -15.42
C GLY A 113 -22.66 -1.97 -14.46
N LYS A 114 -21.61 -2.80 -14.50
CA LYS A 114 -21.44 -3.84 -13.48
C LYS A 114 -21.07 -3.20 -12.15
N LYS A 115 -21.63 -3.77 -11.08
CA LYS A 115 -21.45 -3.26 -9.73
C LYS A 115 -21.36 -4.41 -8.73
N LEU A 116 -20.42 -4.33 -7.79
CA LEU A 116 -20.33 -5.21 -6.64
C LEU A 116 -20.53 -4.37 -5.37
N GLU A 117 -21.73 -4.43 -4.77
CA GLU A 117 -22.09 -3.65 -3.58
C GLU A 117 -21.99 -4.46 -2.31
N ILE A 118 -22.48 -5.69 -2.36
CA ILE A 118 -22.58 -6.58 -1.22
C ILE A 118 -21.89 -7.89 -1.55
N PHE A 119 -21.01 -8.30 -0.66
CA PHE A 119 -20.41 -9.64 -0.70
C PHE A 119 -20.48 -10.25 0.71
N GLU A 120 -20.99 -11.50 0.81
CA GLU A 120 -21.25 -12.19 2.09
C GLU A 120 -22.07 -11.35 3.09
N GLY A 121 -23.06 -10.61 2.58
CA GLY A 121 -23.97 -9.79 3.38
C GLY A 121 -23.41 -8.47 3.89
N GLN A 122 -22.21 -8.08 3.45
CA GLN A 122 -21.54 -6.83 3.87
C GLN A 122 -21.15 -5.97 2.67
N SER A 123 -21.15 -4.65 2.85
CA SER A 123 -20.57 -3.71 1.89
C SER A 123 -19.04 -3.85 1.86
N LEU A 124 -18.42 -3.43 0.75
CA LEU A 124 -16.97 -3.52 0.55
C LEU A 124 -16.24 -2.32 1.18
N VAL A 125 -16.35 -2.17 2.51
CA VAL A 125 -15.58 -1.16 3.23
C VAL A 125 -14.08 -1.50 3.20
N GLY A 126 -13.23 -0.48 3.27
CA GLY A 126 -11.78 -0.67 3.37
C GLY A 126 -11.11 -1.28 2.13
N VAL A 127 -11.65 -1.06 0.92
CA VAL A 127 -10.96 -1.45 -0.32
C VAL A 127 -9.74 -0.54 -0.53
N ASN A 128 -8.57 -1.14 -0.67
CA ASN A 128 -7.30 -0.40 -0.78
C ASN A 128 -6.70 -0.42 -2.18
N ALA A 129 -6.89 -1.49 -2.94
CA ALA A 129 -6.40 -1.59 -4.31
C ALA A 129 -7.30 -2.47 -5.19
N LEU A 130 -7.27 -2.18 -6.47
CA LEU A 130 -7.86 -2.96 -7.55
C LEU A 130 -6.77 -3.32 -8.56
N HIS A 131 -6.88 -4.49 -9.18
CA HIS A 131 -6.01 -4.92 -10.25
C HIS A 131 -6.76 -5.81 -11.24
N VAL A 132 -6.69 -5.52 -12.53
CA VAL A 132 -7.24 -6.40 -13.56
C VAL A 132 -6.18 -7.42 -13.92
N ALA A 133 -6.45 -8.67 -13.62
CA ALA A 133 -5.58 -9.78 -13.95
C ALA A 133 -5.60 -10.07 -15.47
N PRO A 134 -4.57 -10.71 -16.05
CA PRO A 134 -4.51 -11.04 -17.47
C PRO A 134 -5.68 -11.89 -17.98
N ASP A 135 -6.31 -12.68 -17.13
CA ASP A 135 -7.52 -13.45 -17.46
C ASP A 135 -8.81 -12.59 -17.45
N GLY A 136 -8.70 -11.28 -17.16
CA GLY A 136 -9.80 -10.33 -17.12
C GLY A 136 -10.54 -10.27 -15.78
N GLN A 137 -10.22 -11.10 -14.79
CA GLN A 137 -10.80 -11.01 -13.46
C GLN A 137 -10.31 -9.77 -12.74
N LEU A 138 -11.18 -9.14 -11.95
CA LEU A 138 -10.82 -8.03 -11.09
C LEU A 138 -10.39 -8.56 -9.72
N LEU A 139 -9.11 -8.40 -9.39
CA LEU A 139 -8.58 -8.65 -8.06
C LEU A 139 -8.84 -7.44 -7.17
N ILE A 140 -9.31 -7.67 -5.95
CA ILE A 140 -9.69 -6.64 -4.98
C ILE A 140 -8.95 -6.91 -3.68
N SER A 141 -8.17 -5.96 -3.20
CA SER A 141 -7.65 -5.99 -1.83
C SER A 141 -8.58 -5.22 -0.90
N GLN A 142 -8.99 -5.84 0.17
CA GLN A 142 -9.75 -5.23 1.24
C GLN A 142 -8.93 -5.29 2.52
N GLY A 143 -8.56 -4.12 3.07
CA GLY A 143 -7.68 -4.04 4.24
C GLY A 143 -8.37 -4.45 5.52
N SER A 144 -9.63 -4.06 5.66
CA SER A 144 -10.44 -4.35 6.84
C SER A 144 -11.89 -4.66 6.46
N LEU A 145 -12.53 -5.57 7.19
CA LEU A 145 -13.98 -5.80 7.16
C LEU A 145 -14.73 -4.92 8.18
N LYS A 146 -14.00 -4.32 9.12
CA LYS A 146 -14.56 -3.57 10.25
C LYS A 146 -14.42 -2.07 10.08
N ARG A 147 -13.31 -1.62 9.51
CA ARG A 147 -12.95 -0.22 9.40
C ARG A 147 -13.00 0.27 7.95
N PRO A 148 -13.64 1.41 7.67
CA PRO A 148 -13.57 2.03 6.36
C PRO A 148 -12.13 2.48 6.04
N TYR A 149 -11.86 2.67 4.75
CA TYR A 149 -10.55 3.05 4.24
C TYR A 149 -9.89 4.23 4.98
N ALA A 150 -10.67 5.25 5.34
CA ALA A 150 -10.15 6.43 6.05
C ALA A 150 -9.71 6.15 7.49
N GLU A 151 -10.21 5.06 8.10
CA GLU A 151 -9.94 4.68 9.49
C GLU A 151 -8.81 3.65 9.64
N TRP A 152 -7.87 3.60 8.69
CA TRP A 152 -6.76 2.65 8.70
C TRP A 152 -5.90 2.70 9.97
N ARG A 153 -5.78 3.87 10.63
CA ARG A 153 -5.05 4.00 11.90
C ARG A 153 -5.77 3.30 13.05
N HIS A 154 -7.11 3.33 13.06
CA HIS A 154 -7.89 2.56 14.04
C HIS A 154 -7.66 1.06 13.83
N ASP A 155 -7.72 0.58 12.58
CA ASP A 155 -7.46 -0.82 12.27
C ASP A 155 -6.05 -1.26 12.72
N LEU A 156 -5.02 -0.41 12.50
CA LEU A 156 -3.67 -0.68 12.99
C LEU A 156 -3.62 -0.81 14.51
N LEU A 157 -4.14 0.20 15.22
CA LEU A 157 -4.08 0.25 16.69
C LEU A 157 -4.96 -0.82 17.34
N GLU A 158 -5.99 -1.30 16.68
CA GLU A 158 -6.83 -2.42 17.11
C GLU A 158 -6.24 -3.79 16.77
N GLY A 159 -5.07 -3.84 16.12
CA GLY A 159 -4.43 -5.07 15.67
C GLY A 159 -5.24 -5.80 14.61
N GLY A 160 -5.76 -5.07 13.61
CA GLY A 160 -6.66 -5.59 12.59
C GLY A 160 -6.07 -6.72 11.75
N HIS A 161 -6.82 -7.83 11.65
CA HIS A 161 -6.47 -9.04 10.88
C HIS A 161 -7.68 -9.55 10.08
N THR A 162 -8.53 -8.66 9.60
CA THR A 162 -9.74 -9.03 8.87
C THR A 162 -9.63 -8.80 7.38
N GLY A 163 -8.44 -8.40 6.89
CA GLY A 163 -8.17 -8.16 5.49
C GLY A 163 -8.36 -9.41 4.63
N ARG A 164 -8.67 -9.20 3.35
CA ARG A 164 -8.86 -10.28 2.38
C ARG A 164 -8.52 -9.88 0.95
N VAL A 165 -8.28 -10.87 0.11
CA VAL A 165 -8.19 -10.74 -1.35
C VAL A 165 -9.39 -11.42 -1.98
N LEU A 166 -10.09 -10.71 -2.87
CA LEU A 166 -11.21 -11.24 -3.65
C LEU A 166 -10.85 -11.27 -5.14
N ALA A 167 -11.48 -12.18 -5.87
CA ALA A 167 -11.55 -12.13 -7.32
C ALA A 167 -13.01 -11.97 -7.75
N TYR A 168 -13.27 -10.95 -8.57
CA TYR A 168 -14.57 -10.66 -9.14
C TYR A 168 -14.53 -10.85 -10.65
N ASP A 169 -15.33 -11.77 -11.15
CA ASP A 169 -15.55 -11.99 -12.56
C ASP A 169 -16.74 -11.14 -13.02
N THR A 170 -16.45 -10.10 -13.80
CA THR A 170 -17.47 -9.18 -14.32
C THR A 170 -18.36 -9.79 -15.38
N VAL A 171 -17.95 -10.88 -16.05
CA VAL A 171 -18.73 -11.57 -17.07
C VAL A 171 -19.83 -12.42 -16.41
N THR A 172 -19.43 -13.28 -15.47
CA THR A 172 -20.36 -14.18 -14.75
C THR A 172 -21.01 -13.50 -13.55
N ASN A 173 -20.56 -12.30 -13.17
CA ASN A 173 -20.99 -11.55 -11.97
C ASN A 173 -20.80 -12.37 -10.68
N THR A 174 -19.70 -13.12 -10.59
CA THR A 174 -19.39 -13.96 -9.43
C THR A 174 -18.17 -13.46 -8.70
N THR A 175 -18.18 -13.55 -7.37
CA THR A 175 -17.08 -13.15 -6.50
C THR A 175 -16.66 -14.32 -5.63
N ARG A 176 -15.35 -14.49 -5.46
CA ARG A 176 -14.77 -15.53 -4.59
C ARG A 176 -13.66 -14.96 -3.71
N VAL A 177 -13.51 -15.51 -2.51
CA VAL A 177 -12.38 -15.20 -1.61
C VAL A 177 -11.17 -16.01 -2.06
N LEU A 178 -10.03 -15.34 -2.26
CA LEU A 178 -8.74 -15.96 -2.56
C LEU A 178 -7.90 -16.15 -1.31
N ALA A 179 -7.93 -15.16 -0.41
CA ALA A 179 -7.25 -15.20 0.88
C ALA A 179 -8.03 -14.35 1.89
N ALA A 180 -7.98 -14.72 3.17
CA ALA A 180 -8.61 -14.00 4.26
C ALA A 180 -7.73 -14.05 5.52
N GLY A 181 -8.06 -13.22 6.52
CA GLY A 181 -7.29 -13.12 7.76
C GLY A 181 -5.98 -12.37 7.59
N LEU A 182 -5.90 -11.47 6.60
CA LEU A 182 -4.73 -10.67 6.31
C LEU A 182 -4.62 -9.48 7.27
N ALA A 183 -3.39 -9.18 7.68
CA ALA A 183 -3.08 -8.02 8.52
C ALA A 183 -3.04 -6.74 7.67
N TYR A 184 -4.23 -6.20 7.37
CA TYR A 184 -4.47 -5.06 6.49
C TYR A 184 -3.90 -5.26 5.08
N CYS A 185 -4.63 -5.99 4.23
CA CYS A 185 -4.28 -6.16 2.83
C CYS A 185 -4.37 -4.82 2.10
N TYR A 186 -3.20 -4.21 1.80
CA TYR A 186 -3.19 -2.91 1.11
C TYR A 186 -3.13 -3.07 -0.40
N GLY A 187 -2.22 -3.87 -0.92
CA GLY A 187 -2.00 -4.05 -2.35
C GLY A 187 -2.31 -5.46 -2.82
N VAL A 188 -2.72 -5.55 -4.08
CA VAL A 188 -2.87 -6.82 -4.80
C VAL A 188 -2.41 -6.62 -6.24
N CYS A 189 -1.68 -7.57 -6.79
CA CYS A 189 -1.39 -7.59 -8.21
C CYS A 189 -1.18 -9.02 -8.73
N SER A 190 -1.25 -9.15 -10.04
CA SER A 190 -0.82 -10.32 -10.79
C SER A 190 0.06 -9.87 -11.96
N ASP A 191 1.08 -10.64 -12.26
CA ASP A 191 2.02 -10.36 -13.36
C ASP A 191 1.83 -11.26 -14.58
N GLY A 192 0.80 -12.10 -14.56
CA GLY A 192 0.51 -13.08 -15.63
C GLY A 192 1.43 -14.28 -15.65
N THR A 193 2.36 -14.40 -14.70
CA THR A 193 3.20 -15.59 -14.62
C THR A 193 2.40 -16.78 -14.12
N THR A 194 2.34 -17.84 -14.90
CA THR A 194 1.73 -19.11 -14.46
C THR A 194 2.71 -19.86 -13.56
N VAL A 195 2.26 -20.28 -12.39
CA VAL A 195 3.02 -21.19 -11.55
C VAL A 195 3.13 -22.55 -12.25
N ALA A 196 4.27 -23.23 -12.13
CA ALA A 196 4.69 -24.42 -12.89
C ALA A 196 3.71 -25.62 -12.96
N SER A 197 2.57 -25.57 -12.32
CA SER A 197 1.49 -26.57 -12.43
C SER A 197 0.44 -26.27 -13.51
N GLY A 198 0.63 -25.22 -14.31
CA GLY A 198 -0.23 -24.92 -15.47
C GLY A 198 -1.62 -24.37 -15.17
N GLN A 199 -1.93 -24.01 -13.93
CA GLN A 199 -3.30 -23.65 -13.54
C GLN A 199 -3.47 -22.39 -12.70
N THR A 200 -2.42 -21.68 -12.30
CA THR A 200 -2.63 -20.49 -11.45
C THR A 200 -1.63 -19.41 -11.76
N GLU A 201 -2.16 -18.26 -12.10
CA GLU A 201 -1.47 -17.00 -12.15
C GLU A 201 -0.91 -16.65 -10.76
N ARG A 202 0.30 -16.08 -10.73
CA ARG A 202 0.92 -15.62 -9.48
C ARG A 202 0.22 -14.35 -9.02
N ILE A 203 -0.51 -14.44 -7.92
CA ILE A 203 -1.16 -13.30 -7.27
C ILE A 203 -0.34 -12.93 -6.02
N LEU A 204 -0.03 -11.66 -5.87
CA LEU A 204 0.68 -11.09 -4.73
C LEU A 204 -0.25 -10.22 -3.92
N ALA A 205 -0.11 -10.27 -2.59
CA ALA A 205 -0.79 -9.41 -1.65
C ALA A 205 0.21 -8.77 -0.69
N SER A 206 0.14 -7.47 -0.47
CA SER A 206 0.90 -6.79 0.57
C SER A 206 0.07 -6.67 1.84
N GLU A 207 0.68 -7.00 2.99
CA GLU A 207 0.06 -6.91 4.32
C GLU A 207 0.79 -5.83 5.12
N SER A 208 0.14 -4.67 5.30
CA SER A 208 0.81 -3.50 5.90
C SER A 208 1.21 -3.75 7.35
N TRP A 209 0.32 -4.34 8.18
CA TRP A 209 0.59 -4.54 9.60
C TRP A 209 1.49 -5.74 9.87
N ALA A 210 1.59 -6.67 8.91
CA ALA A 210 2.54 -7.78 8.98
C ALA A 210 3.88 -7.47 8.30
N HIS A 211 4.05 -6.27 7.71
CA HIS A 211 5.28 -5.82 7.04
C HIS A 211 5.82 -6.84 6.03
N ARG A 212 4.93 -7.37 5.18
CA ARG A 212 5.31 -8.44 4.23
C ARG A 212 4.55 -8.38 2.92
N VAL A 213 5.08 -9.10 1.94
CA VAL A 213 4.38 -9.46 0.71
C VAL A 213 4.24 -10.98 0.69
N SER A 214 3.04 -11.45 0.38
CA SER A 214 2.69 -12.87 0.33
C SER A 214 2.20 -13.26 -1.05
N THR A 215 2.50 -14.48 -1.50
CA THR A 215 1.87 -15.09 -2.66
C THR A 215 0.55 -15.71 -2.24
N VAL A 216 -0.50 -15.44 -3.00
CA VAL A 216 -1.83 -16.00 -2.84
C VAL A 216 -1.98 -17.20 -3.78
N ASN A 217 -2.26 -18.38 -3.23
CA ASN A 217 -2.54 -19.57 -3.99
C ASN A 217 -4.05 -19.72 -4.23
N ALA A 218 -4.52 -19.28 -5.39
CA ALA A 218 -5.93 -19.29 -5.76
C ALA A 218 -6.56 -20.68 -5.91
N SER A 219 -5.75 -21.76 -5.96
CA SER A 219 -6.23 -23.15 -6.06
C SER A 219 -6.60 -23.77 -4.72
N VAL A 220 -6.18 -23.18 -3.60
CA VAL A 220 -6.46 -23.69 -2.26
C VAL A 220 -7.82 -23.20 -1.80
N LYS A 221 -8.72 -24.14 -1.49
CA LYS A 221 -10.10 -23.83 -1.05
C LYS A 221 -10.16 -23.25 0.37
N GLU A 222 -9.16 -23.51 1.21
CA GLU A 222 -9.07 -22.96 2.56
C GLU A 222 -8.26 -21.64 2.52
N SER A 223 -8.93 -20.53 2.66
CA SER A 223 -8.37 -19.18 2.50
C SER A 223 -7.18 -18.87 3.42
N ASN A 224 -7.11 -19.47 4.61
CA ASN A 224 -6.00 -19.30 5.56
C ASN A 224 -4.74 -20.13 5.21
N LYS A 225 -4.86 -21.13 4.33
CA LYS A 225 -3.73 -21.93 3.82
C LYS A 225 -3.28 -21.49 2.42
N SER A 226 -3.94 -20.50 1.85
CA SER A 226 -3.63 -20.01 0.50
C SER A 226 -2.44 -19.07 0.43
N LEU A 227 -1.85 -18.68 1.57
CA LEU A 227 -0.80 -17.68 1.67
C LEU A 227 0.56 -18.30 1.92
N THR A 228 1.55 -17.82 1.18
CA THR A 228 2.97 -18.07 1.45
C THR A 228 3.69 -16.73 1.53
N SER A 229 4.27 -16.40 2.68
CA SER A 229 5.10 -15.20 2.83
C SER A 229 6.37 -15.34 2.00
N VAL A 230 6.68 -14.34 1.19
CA VAL A 230 7.84 -14.36 0.28
C VAL A 230 8.84 -13.26 0.63
N ALA A 231 8.36 -12.05 0.92
CA ALA A 231 9.18 -10.96 1.43
C ALA A 231 8.62 -10.56 2.80
N SER A 232 9.36 -10.81 3.85
CA SER A 232 8.95 -10.55 5.24
C SER A 232 9.92 -9.60 5.94
N ALA A 233 9.52 -9.14 7.11
CA ALA A 233 10.31 -8.22 7.93
C ALA A 233 10.75 -6.95 7.19
N LEU A 234 9.85 -6.39 6.36
CA LEU A 234 10.12 -5.12 5.69
C LEU A 234 10.31 -4.00 6.74
N PRO A 235 11.22 -3.05 6.51
CA PRO A 235 11.47 -1.96 7.45
C PRO A 235 10.41 -0.86 7.40
N GLY A 236 9.27 -1.10 6.79
CA GLY A 236 8.17 -0.15 6.63
C GLY A 236 6.83 -0.84 6.42
N TYR A 237 5.81 -0.01 6.19
CA TYR A 237 4.43 -0.42 5.95
C TYR A 237 4.18 -0.50 4.44
N PRO A 238 4.14 -1.71 3.84
CA PRO A 238 3.89 -1.86 2.41
C PRO A 238 2.47 -1.39 2.05
N ALA A 239 2.37 -0.66 0.95
CA ALA A 239 1.14 -0.24 0.32
C ALA A 239 0.88 -1.05 -0.96
N ARG A 240 0.55 -0.39 -2.09
CA ARG A 240 0.30 -1.08 -3.35
C ARG A 240 1.59 -1.65 -3.95
N ILE A 241 1.42 -2.76 -4.63
CA ILE A 241 2.44 -3.43 -5.42
C ILE A 241 1.97 -3.49 -6.86
N SER A 242 2.85 -3.24 -7.81
CA SER A 242 2.55 -3.27 -9.24
C SER A 242 3.66 -3.97 -10.02
N PRO A 243 3.35 -4.64 -11.15
CA PRO A 243 4.35 -5.20 -12.02
C PRO A 243 5.26 -4.13 -12.60
N ALA A 244 6.55 -4.46 -12.79
CA ALA A 244 7.52 -3.60 -13.44
C ALA A 244 7.86 -4.12 -14.83
N GLN A 245 8.15 -3.22 -15.77
CA GLN A 245 8.60 -3.61 -17.10
C GLN A 245 9.95 -4.35 -17.01
N GLY A 246 10.09 -5.42 -17.79
CA GLY A 246 11.29 -6.27 -17.72
C GLY A 246 11.28 -7.29 -16.56
N GLY A 247 10.19 -7.41 -15.82
CA GLY A 247 9.99 -8.37 -14.74
C GLY A 247 10.23 -7.80 -13.34
N GLY A 248 9.72 -8.50 -12.31
CA GLY A 248 9.70 -8.02 -10.92
C GLY A 248 8.64 -6.96 -10.67
N TYR A 249 8.80 -6.15 -9.59
CA TYR A 249 7.71 -5.32 -9.08
C TYR A 249 8.21 -4.00 -8.50
N TRP A 250 7.30 -3.04 -8.44
CA TRP A 250 7.40 -1.83 -7.62
C TRP A 250 6.54 -2.00 -6.37
N LEU A 251 7.14 -1.87 -5.20
CA LEU A 251 6.45 -1.89 -3.92
C LEU A 251 6.49 -0.50 -3.31
N SER A 252 5.33 0.10 -3.14
CA SER A 252 5.15 1.35 -2.41
C SER A 252 5.16 1.06 -0.90
N VAL A 253 5.83 1.91 -0.13
CA VAL A 253 5.90 1.81 1.34
C VAL A 253 5.58 3.18 1.91
N PHE A 254 4.43 3.30 2.57
CA PHE A 254 3.90 4.62 2.93
C PHE A 254 4.48 5.23 4.20
N ALA A 255 5.10 4.43 5.06
CA ALA A 255 5.83 4.89 6.25
C ALA A 255 6.89 3.89 6.68
N GLY A 256 7.90 4.34 7.38
CA GLY A 256 8.88 3.47 8.03
C GLY A 256 8.36 2.88 9.34
N ARG A 257 8.84 1.70 9.71
CA ARG A 257 8.64 1.14 11.06
C ARG A 257 9.50 1.91 12.05
N THR A 258 9.00 2.07 13.27
CA THR A 258 9.73 2.71 14.36
C THR A 258 9.64 1.88 15.63
N GLN A 259 10.72 1.80 16.40
CA GLN A 259 10.73 1.08 17.68
C GLN A 259 9.66 1.60 18.66
N LEU A 260 9.42 2.91 18.66
CA LEU A 260 8.40 3.52 19.53
C LEU A 260 7.01 2.99 19.20
N LEU A 261 6.65 2.95 17.91
CA LEU A 261 5.33 2.44 17.52
C LEU A 261 5.18 0.95 17.80
N GLU A 262 6.21 0.15 17.48
CA GLU A 262 6.19 -1.29 17.80
C GLU A 262 6.05 -1.54 19.31
N PHE A 263 6.62 -0.69 20.14
CA PHE A 263 6.41 -0.72 21.58
C PHE A 263 4.96 -0.35 21.94
N VAL A 264 4.42 0.76 21.43
CA VAL A 264 3.04 1.21 21.70
C VAL A 264 2.01 0.17 21.28
N LEU A 265 2.24 -0.52 20.16
CA LEU A 265 1.33 -1.58 19.69
C LEU A 265 1.22 -2.78 20.64
N ARG A 266 2.11 -2.90 21.63
CA ARG A 266 2.10 -3.96 22.67
C ARG A 266 1.51 -3.50 24.00
N GLU A 267 1.37 -2.19 24.20
CA GLU A 267 0.85 -1.60 25.42
C GLU A 267 -0.66 -1.35 25.28
N ASP A 268 -1.45 -2.39 25.46
CA ASP A 268 -2.90 -2.38 25.21
C ASP A 268 -3.62 -1.25 25.98
N ASP A 269 -3.37 -1.11 27.28
CA ASP A 269 -4.02 -0.09 28.13
C ASP A 269 -3.68 1.34 27.68
N PHE A 270 -2.42 1.60 27.35
CA PHE A 270 -1.98 2.90 26.84
C PHE A 270 -2.61 3.22 25.48
N ARG A 271 -2.67 2.24 24.62
CA ARG A 271 -3.22 2.36 23.27
C ARG A 271 -4.71 2.66 23.30
N ASP A 272 -5.46 1.95 24.16
CA ASP A 272 -6.89 2.16 24.34
C ASP A 272 -7.17 3.55 24.96
N GLU A 273 -6.40 3.98 25.96
CA GLU A 273 -6.51 5.33 26.52
C GLU A 273 -6.20 6.41 25.49
N MET A 274 -5.14 6.24 24.69
CA MET A 274 -4.79 7.16 23.62
C MET A 274 -5.93 7.28 22.59
N MET A 275 -6.51 6.16 22.16
CA MET A 275 -7.62 6.18 21.20
C MET A 275 -8.89 6.83 21.74
N LEU A 276 -9.12 6.78 23.04
CA LEU A 276 -10.29 7.39 23.69
C LEU A 276 -10.11 8.89 23.96
N THR A 277 -8.89 9.35 24.24
CA THR A 277 -8.65 10.70 24.80
C THR A 277 -7.95 11.66 23.84
N VAL A 278 -7.28 11.15 22.80
CA VAL A 278 -6.48 11.94 21.86
C VAL A 278 -7.11 11.92 20.47
N GLU A 279 -7.09 13.06 19.77
CA GLU A 279 -7.53 13.10 18.37
C GLU A 279 -6.66 12.18 17.49
N PRO A 280 -7.25 11.44 16.52
CA PRO A 280 -6.52 10.47 15.68
C PRO A 280 -5.30 11.04 14.95
N ARG A 281 -5.30 12.31 14.59
CA ARG A 281 -4.16 12.96 13.94
C ARG A 281 -2.92 13.09 14.82
N TYR A 282 -3.10 13.03 16.15
CA TYR A 282 -2.03 13.13 17.13
C TYR A 282 -1.64 11.80 17.78
N TRP A 283 -2.24 10.70 17.35
CA TRP A 283 -1.85 9.39 17.87
C TRP A 283 -0.40 9.05 17.54
N ILE A 284 0.23 8.27 18.41
CA ILE A 284 1.50 7.61 18.13
C ILE A 284 1.22 6.51 17.09
N ALA A 285 1.23 6.90 15.84
CA ALA A 285 0.91 6.06 14.68
C ALA A 285 1.65 6.60 13.44
N PRO A 286 1.83 5.80 12.38
CA PRO A 286 2.37 6.28 11.13
C PRO A 286 1.50 7.40 10.56
N ALA A 287 2.10 8.30 9.80
CA ALA A 287 1.40 9.34 9.07
C ALA A 287 1.87 9.39 7.63
N LEU A 288 0.97 9.81 6.73
CA LEU A 288 1.32 10.02 5.34
C LEU A 288 2.13 11.30 5.14
N ASN A 289 1.96 12.27 6.04
CA ASN A 289 2.71 13.52 6.11
C ASN A 289 2.91 13.91 7.57
N SER A 290 3.93 14.72 7.87
CA SER A 290 4.25 15.21 9.21
C SER A 290 5.00 16.54 9.15
N GLY A 291 5.05 17.25 10.30
CA GLY A 291 5.77 18.49 10.44
C GLY A 291 4.94 19.74 10.12
N SER A 292 3.62 19.60 10.01
CA SER A 292 2.68 20.70 9.75
C SER A 292 2.06 21.28 11.03
N ASP A 293 2.11 20.56 12.14
CA ASP A 293 1.48 20.92 13.41
C ASP A 293 2.45 20.65 14.57
N PHE A 294 2.61 21.63 15.49
CA PHE A 294 3.49 21.49 16.67
C PHE A 294 2.93 20.52 17.73
N LEU A 295 1.64 20.18 17.66
CA LEU A 295 1.01 19.18 18.53
C LEU A 295 1.26 17.73 18.05
N GLU A 296 1.87 17.55 16.88
CA GLU A 296 2.23 16.22 16.42
C GLU A 296 3.18 15.52 17.41
N PRO A 297 3.02 14.21 17.67
CA PRO A 297 3.91 13.48 18.57
C PRO A 297 5.39 13.66 18.20
N LEU A 298 6.25 13.74 19.20
CA LEU A 298 7.70 13.94 19.03
C LEU A 298 8.37 12.88 18.12
N GLN A 299 7.76 11.73 17.96
CA GLN A 299 8.19 10.74 16.97
C GLN A 299 8.20 11.29 15.52
N GLY A 300 7.65 12.46 15.29
CA GLY A 300 7.66 13.17 14.01
C GLY A 300 9.04 13.53 13.48
N GLY A 301 10.11 13.08 14.10
CA GLY A 301 11.47 13.27 13.64
C GLY A 301 11.91 14.73 13.55
N SER A 302 11.10 15.64 14.02
CA SER A 302 11.29 17.08 13.91
C SER A 302 12.37 17.63 14.82
N VAL A 303 12.90 16.83 15.74
CA VAL A 303 13.95 17.28 16.64
C VAL A 303 15.30 17.19 15.93
N LYS A 304 15.62 18.24 15.19
CA LYS A 304 16.94 18.43 14.57
C LYS A 304 17.84 19.25 15.51
N GLN A 305 19.08 18.80 15.68
CA GLN A 305 20.12 19.63 16.28
C GLN A 305 21.21 19.85 15.22
N MET A 306 21.52 21.12 14.92
CA MET A 306 22.48 21.52 13.87
C MET A 306 22.12 20.90 12.47
N GLY A 307 20.83 20.76 12.16
CA GLY A 307 20.37 20.18 10.90
C GLY A 307 20.41 18.64 10.84
N ILE A 308 20.92 17.97 11.87
CA ILE A 308 20.99 16.52 11.95
C ILE A 308 19.83 15.99 12.80
N LEU A 309 19.10 15.00 12.26
CA LEU A 309 18.05 14.33 13.01
C LEU A 309 18.66 13.50 14.14
N LYS A 310 18.11 13.65 15.35
CA LYS A 310 18.53 12.83 16.47
C LYS A 310 18.12 11.38 16.25
N PRO A 311 19.02 10.39 16.43
CA PRO A 311 18.74 8.97 16.15
C PRO A 311 17.58 8.38 16.94
N TRP A 312 17.26 8.94 18.09
CA TRP A 312 16.19 8.52 18.97
C TRP A 312 14.83 9.19 18.69
N ALA A 313 14.76 10.08 17.68
CA ALA A 313 13.51 10.71 17.23
C ALA A 313 13.10 10.10 15.87
N PRO A 314 12.43 8.94 15.86
CA PRO A 314 12.05 8.27 14.62
C PRO A 314 11.06 9.11 13.82
N PRO A 315 11.07 9.00 12.48
CA PRO A 315 10.17 9.76 11.63
C PRO A 315 8.75 9.21 11.74
N ARG A 316 7.77 10.09 11.84
CA ARG A 316 6.35 9.74 11.78
C ARG A 316 5.88 9.45 10.36
N SER A 317 6.47 10.11 9.38
CA SER A 317 6.21 9.91 7.96
C SER A 317 7.52 9.73 7.18
N TYR A 318 7.44 9.02 6.07
CA TYR A 318 8.57 8.70 5.21
C TYR A 318 8.10 8.44 3.78
N GLY A 319 8.96 8.66 2.80
CA GLY A 319 8.70 8.28 1.42
C GLY A 319 9.66 7.17 0.99
N LEU A 320 9.11 6.03 0.58
CA LEU A 320 9.90 4.89 0.12
C LEU A 320 9.20 4.17 -1.02
N LEU A 321 9.95 3.96 -2.10
CA LEU A 321 9.58 3.11 -3.20
C LEU A 321 10.67 2.05 -3.41
N VAL A 322 10.30 0.78 -3.43
CA VAL A 322 11.22 -0.35 -3.53
C VAL A 322 11.04 -1.06 -4.87
N ARG A 323 12.14 -1.29 -5.57
CA ARG A 323 12.20 -2.16 -6.75
C ARG A 323 12.55 -3.58 -6.31
N LEU A 324 11.66 -4.51 -6.58
CA LEU A 324 11.82 -5.94 -6.30
C LEU A 324 12.12 -6.70 -7.60
N ASN A 325 12.96 -7.75 -7.52
CA ASN A 325 13.13 -8.70 -8.60
C ASN A 325 11.93 -9.67 -8.69
N ALA A 326 11.96 -10.60 -9.64
CA ALA A 326 10.91 -11.61 -9.82
C ALA A 326 10.78 -12.57 -8.60
N SER A 327 11.82 -12.70 -7.79
CA SER A 327 11.83 -13.47 -6.54
C SER A 327 11.34 -12.67 -5.34
N LEU A 328 10.92 -11.41 -5.54
CA LEU A 328 10.50 -10.45 -4.51
C LEU A 328 11.64 -9.99 -3.57
N GLU A 329 12.88 -10.12 -3.99
CA GLU A 329 14.02 -9.57 -3.27
C GLU A 329 14.23 -8.10 -3.66
N PRO A 330 14.47 -7.20 -2.71
CA PRO A 330 14.82 -5.81 -3.00
C PRO A 330 16.13 -5.73 -3.80
N ILE A 331 16.12 -5.00 -4.91
CA ILE A 331 17.31 -4.74 -5.72
C ILE A 331 17.80 -3.31 -5.62
N PHE A 332 16.91 -2.36 -5.41
CA PHE A 332 17.21 -0.98 -5.02
C PHE A 332 15.96 -0.28 -4.48
N SER A 333 16.15 0.92 -3.95
CA SER A 333 15.07 1.72 -3.40
C SER A 333 15.30 3.22 -3.61
N LEU A 334 14.19 3.96 -3.56
CA LEU A 334 14.18 5.40 -3.68
C LEU A 334 13.55 5.99 -2.43
N HIS A 335 14.18 7.01 -1.87
CA HIS A 335 13.80 7.58 -0.59
C HIS A 335 13.54 9.08 -0.68
N SER A 336 12.46 9.53 -0.02
CA SER A 336 12.29 10.88 0.48
C SER A 336 12.39 10.78 2.00
N ARG A 337 13.51 11.28 2.53
CA ARG A 337 13.93 11.05 3.91
C ARG A 337 13.19 11.96 4.87
N VAL A 338 13.45 11.79 6.13
CA VAL A 338 12.89 12.62 7.21
C VAL A 338 13.04 14.12 6.91
N GLY A 339 11.92 14.83 6.95
CA GLY A 339 11.84 16.24 6.55
C GLY A 339 11.82 16.47 5.04
N GLY A 340 11.67 15.39 4.25
CA GLY A 340 11.53 15.44 2.80
C GLY A 340 10.12 15.83 2.34
N LYS A 341 9.94 15.95 1.01
CA LYS A 341 8.74 16.51 0.37
C LYS A 341 7.77 15.44 -0.13
N HIS A 342 8.23 14.20 -0.35
CA HIS A 342 7.46 13.15 -1.02
C HIS A 342 7.22 11.97 -0.08
N HIS A 343 6.44 12.19 0.98
CA HIS A 343 6.09 11.19 1.97
C HIS A 343 4.77 10.47 1.64
N GLY A 344 4.54 9.32 2.26
CA GLY A 344 3.32 8.55 2.07
C GLY A 344 3.20 8.01 0.65
N ILE A 345 4.21 7.28 0.17
CA ILE A 345 4.16 6.63 -1.15
C ILE A 345 3.19 5.47 -1.09
N VAL A 346 2.08 5.56 -1.82
CA VAL A 346 0.99 4.57 -1.75
C VAL A 346 0.77 3.80 -3.05
N ALA A 347 1.23 4.32 -4.18
CA ALA A 347 1.12 3.66 -5.49
C ALA A 347 2.32 4.01 -6.37
N ALA A 348 2.69 3.10 -7.26
CA ALA A 348 3.63 3.38 -8.32
C ALA A 348 3.28 2.55 -9.55
N VAL A 349 3.50 3.11 -10.74
CA VAL A 349 3.30 2.43 -12.02
C VAL A 349 4.43 2.80 -12.98
N GLU A 350 4.82 1.84 -13.83
CA GLU A 350 5.96 2.00 -14.74
C GLU A 350 5.51 1.96 -16.20
N HIS A 351 5.90 2.99 -16.99
CA HIS A 351 5.66 3.01 -18.43
C HIS A 351 6.69 3.86 -19.17
N GLY A 352 7.07 3.42 -20.36
CA GLY A 352 7.86 4.21 -21.30
C GLY A 352 9.24 4.65 -20.78
N GLY A 353 9.86 3.84 -19.92
CA GLY A 353 11.15 4.16 -19.30
C GLY A 353 11.05 5.09 -18.09
N PHE A 354 9.84 5.32 -17.58
CA PHE A 354 9.59 6.12 -16.38
C PHE A 354 8.80 5.32 -15.35
N VAL A 355 9.06 5.59 -14.07
CA VAL A 355 8.18 5.23 -12.98
C VAL A 355 7.46 6.48 -12.46
N TYR A 356 6.14 6.39 -12.32
CA TYR A 356 5.29 7.39 -11.71
C TYR A 356 4.96 6.92 -10.30
N ALA A 357 5.34 7.69 -9.29
CA ALA A 357 5.07 7.35 -7.90
C ALA A 357 4.15 8.40 -7.26
N LEU A 358 3.13 7.92 -6.55
CA LEU A 358 2.16 8.75 -5.86
C LEU A 358 2.59 8.95 -4.42
N SER A 359 2.95 10.18 -4.08
CA SER A 359 3.08 10.68 -2.72
C SER A 359 1.74 11.24 -2.26
N LYS A 360 0.91 10.40 -1.65
CA LYS A 360 -0.40 10.80 -1.12
C LYS A 360 -0.26 11.86 -0.02
N GLY A 361 0.78 11.76 0.80
CA GLY A 361 1.04 12.70 1.89
C GLY A 361 1.29 14.13 1.43
N SER A 362 1.81 14.33 0.21
CA SER A 362 2.05 15.65 -0.37
C SER A 362 1.12 16.01 -1.54
N GLY A 363 0.22 15.09 -1.94
CA GLY A 363 -0.67 15.32 -3.09
C GLY A 363 0.09 15.42 -4.41
N ARG A 364 1.15 14.61 -4.61
CA ARG A 364 2.04 14.71 -5.76
C ARG A 364 2.22 13.39 -6.47
N ILE A 365 2.26 13.46 -7.79
CA ILE A 365 2.79 12.40 -8.64
C ILE A 365 4.19 12.83 -9.07
N VAL A 366 5.21 12.05 -8.74
CA VAL A 366 6.58 12.28 -9.23
C VAL A 366 6.88 11.33 -10.38
N ARG A 367 7.69 11.78 -11.37
CA ARG A 367 8.10 10.99 -12.53
C ARG A 367 9.61 10.84 -12.55
N ILE A 368 10.08 9.62 -12.50
CA ILE A 368 11.49 9.30 -12.37
C ILE A 368 11.92 8.47 -13.58
N ALA A 369 12.97 8.92 -14.29
CA ALA A 369 13.50 8.19 -15.43
C ALA A 369 14.30 6.97 -14.96
N LEU A 370 14.02 5.78 -15.51
CA LEU A 370 14.73 4.56 -15.15
C LEU A 370 16.21 4.59 -15.57
N ALA A 371 16.54 5.34 -16.63
CA ALA A 371 17.92 5.56 -17.06
C ALA A 371 18.78 6.23 -15.98
N ASP A 372 18.19 7.01 -15.08
CA ASP A 372 18.91 7.68 -13.99
C ASP A 372 19.45 6.70 -12.95
N PHE A 373 18.89 5.49 -12.87
CA PHE A 373 19.33 4.46 -11.93
C PHE A 373 20.63 3.79 -12.40
N ASN A 374 20.81 3.60 -13.71
CA ASN A 374 22.00 2.97 -14.28
C ASN A 374 23.26 3.85 -14.17
N MET A 375 23.09 5.17 -13.99
CA MET A 375 24.20 6.13 -13.92
C MET A 375 24.70 6.37 -12.49
N LYS A 376 23.93 6.02 -11.44
CA LYS A 376 24.28 6.30 -10.02
C LYS A 376 24.81 5.09 -9.26
N GLY A 377 25.28 4.04 -9.95
CA GLY A 377 26.03 2.94 -9.32
C GLY A 377 25.18 1.97 -8.53
N VAL A 378 24.02 1.60 -9.04
CA VAL A 378 23.27 0.42 -8.60
C VAL A 378 23.85 -0.78 -9.37
N ALA A 379 25.05 -1.23 -8.99
CA ALA A 379 25.67 -2.49 -9.38
C ALA A 379 25.78 -3.38 -8.13
#